data_86005d0230221c7d58e7a05db30fe85c
#
_entry.id   86005d0230221c7d58e7a05db30fe85c
#
_cell.length_a   1.000
_cell.length_b   1.000
_cell.length_c   1.000
_cell.angle_alpha   90.00
_cell.angle_beta   90.00
_cell.angle_gamma   90.00
#
_symmetry.space_group_name_H-M   'P 1'
#
loop_
_entity.id
_entity.type
_entity.pdbx_description
1 polymer ?
#
loop_
_entity_poly.entity_id
_entity_poly.type
_entity_poly.pdbx_seq_one_letter_code
_entity_poly.pdbx_strand_id
1 'polypeptide(L)'
;MKTFWICVFTLLLGFSSFGQEEKPAFEFVTETVDYGKISLGSDGKRVFEFTNIGKAPLIISRVKASCGCTIPKKPGKPIMPGEKGQIEVSYDTKKSGGFSKAITIFSNAKTPRKMIKIKGYVEKTAAPVKKKSMLSDDS
;
A
#
# COMPACT_ATOMS: atom_id res chain seq x y z
N MET A 1 -1.78 43.40 50.53
CA MET A 1 -2.65 42.21 50.37
C MET A 1 -3.43 42.18 49.08
N LYS A 2 -3.64 43.26 48.37
CA LYS A 2 -4.36 43.27 47.09
C LYS A 2 -3.50 42.82 45.90
N THR A 3 -2.18 42.83 46.01
CA THR A 3 -1.27 42.42 44.94
C THR A 3 -0.97 40.93 44.92
N PHE A 4 -1.24 40.23 45.97
CA PHE A 4 -0.99 38.77 46.06
C PHE A 4 -2.06 37.94 45.37
N TRP A 5 -3.26 38.42 45.19
CA TRP A 5 -4.36 37.73 44.54
C TRP A 5 -4.32 37.81 43.02
N ILE A 6 -3.64 38.81 42.46
CA ILE A 6 -3.51 38.99 41.01
C ILE A 6 -2.49 37.98 40.43
N CYS A 7 -1.46 37.64 41.19
CA CYS A 7 -0.44 36.67 40.74
C CYS A 7 -0.97 35.21 40.72
N VAL A 8 -1.94 34.86 41.55
CA VAL A 8 -2.52 33.51 41.60
C VAL A 8 -3.48 33.27 40.45
N PHE A 9 -4.12 34.33 39.94
CA PHE A 9 -5.08 34.19 38.84
C PHE A 9 -4.44 34.09 37.46
N THR A 10 -3.19 34.56 37.30
CA THR A 10 -2.45 34.47 36.03
C THR A 10 -1.76 33.12 35.83
N LEU A 11 -1.68 32.28 36.85
CA LEU A 11 -1.04 30.95 36.74
C LEU A 11 -1.98 29.82 36.24
N LEU A 12 -3.25 30.11 36.09
CA LEU A 12 -4.29 29.13 35.71
C LEU A 12 -4.67 29.11 34.21
N LEU A 13 -4.01 29.91 33.40
CA LEU A 13 -4.33 30.03 31.96
C LEU A 13 -3.35 29.33 31.00
N GLY A 14 -2.52 28.41 31.49
CA GLY A 14 -1.38 27.87 30.75
C GLY A 14 -1.48 26.43 30.26
N PHE A 15 -2.58 25.73 30.37
CA PHE A 15 -2.69 24.35 29.86
C PHE A 15 -3.87 24.18 28.88
N SER A 16 -3.82 24.93 27.78
CA SER A 16 -4.46 24.45 26.56
C SER A 16 -3.58 23.36 25.97
N SER A 17 -3.66 22.16 26.53
CA SER A 17 -3.21 20.97 25.83
C SER A 17 -4.07 20.86 24.58
N PHE A 18 -3.53 21.32 23.47
CA PHE A 18 -4.01 20.89 22.16
C PHE A 18 -3.78 19.38 22.14
N GLY A 19 -4.80 18.62 22.48
CA GLY A 19 -4.86 17.20 22.24
C GLY A 19 -4.72 16.99 20.74
N GLN A 20 -3.50 16.74 20.27
CA GLN A 20 -3.30 16.29 18.91
C GLN A 20 -3.94 14.92 18.86
N GLU A 21 -5.04 14.82 18.11
CA GLU A 21 -5.68 13.55 17.83
C GLU A 21 -4.65 12.63 17.17
N GLU A 22 -4.19 11.65 17.93
CA GLU A 22 -3.19 10.69 17.47
C GLU A 22 -3.82 9.75 16.45
N LYS A 23 -3.59 10.03 15.18
CA LYS A 23 -4.09 9.20 14.07
C LYS A 23 -2.97 8.29 13.53
N PRO A 24 -3.33 7.10 13.04
CA PRO A 24 -2.40 6.26 12.32
C PRO A 24 -2.03 6.90 10.98
N ALA A 25 -0.90 6.50 10.42
CA ALA A 25 -0.42 6.96 9.12
C ALA A 25 0.31 5.84 8.40
N PHE A 26 0.19 5.83 7.06
CA PHE A 26 0.91 4.90 6.20
C PHE A 26 2.24 5.47 5.74
N GLU A 27 3.24 4.63 5.74
CA GLU A 27 4.44 4.80 4.93
C GLU A 27 4.64 3.56 4.06
N PHE A 28 4.45 3.70 2.76
CA PHE A 28 4.66 2.63 1.80
C PHE A 28 6.12 2.58 1.34
N VAL A 29 6.67 1.39 1.22
CA VAL A 29 7.98 1.17 0.59
C VAL A 29 7.93 1.58 -0.88
N THR A 30 6.83 1.24 -1.56
CA THR A 30 6.51 1.74 -2.90
C THR A 30 5.00 1.88 -3.06
N GLU A 31 4.57 2.92 -3.75
CA GLU A 31 3.15 3.16 -4.06
C GLU A 31 2.77 2.71 -5.47
N THR A 32 3.76 2.39 -6.28
CA THR A 32 3.56 1.87 -7.63
C THR A 32 4.47 0.67 -7.87
N VAL A 33 3.86 -0.45 -8.23
CA VAL A 33 4.59 -1.66 -8.64
C VAL A 33 4.49 -1.81 -10.15
N ASP A 34 5.65 -1.83 -10.80
CA ASP A 34 5.78 -2.12 -12.21
C ASP A 34 6.10 -3.60 -12.41
N TYR A 35 5.19 -4.31 -13.08
CA TYR A 35 5.39 -5.72 -13.41
C TYR A 35 6.39 -5.92 -14.55
N GLY A 36 6.72 -4.83 -15.27
CA GLY A 36 7.49 -4.93 -16.51
C GLY A 36 6.74 -5.71 -17.57
N LYS A 37 7.46 -6.41 -18.41
CA LYS A 37 6.91 -7.36 -19.39
C LYS A 37 6.81 -8.74 -18.76
N ILE A 38 5.59 -9.27 -18.69
CA ILE A 38 5.30 -10.59 -18.13
C ILE A 38 4.59 -11.46 -19.16
N SER A 39 4.76 -12.76 -19.05
CA SER A 39 4.12 -13.72 -19.95
C SER A 39 2.65 -13.92 -19.62
N LEU A 40 1.85 -14.19 -20.64
CA LEU A 40 0.45 -14.55 -20.50
C LEU A 40 0.30 -15.75 -19.56
N GLY A 41 -0.59 -15.63 -18.55
CA GLY A 41 -0.82 -16.67 -17.56
C GLY A 41 0.23 -16.76 -16.45
N SER A 42 1.23 -15.87 -16.40
CA SER A 42 2.22 -15.82 -15.34
C SER A 42 1.64 -15.34 -14.01
N ASP A 43 2.41 -15.46 -12.92
CA ASP A 43 1.98 -15.02 -11.59
C ASP A 43 1.74 -13.51 -11.54
N GLY A 44 0.49 -13.14 -11.33
CA GLY A 44 0.03 -11.76 -11.21
C GLY A 44 0.04 -11.19 -9.80
N LYS A 45 0.51 -11.94 -8.80
CA LYS A 45 0.54 -11.49 -7.42
C LYS A 45 1.70 -10.53 -7.17
N ARG A 46 1.41 -9.45 -6.46
CA ARG A 46 2.40 -8.52 -5.92
C ARG A 46 1.97 -8.07 -4.54
N VAL A 47 2.94 -7.72 -3.72
CA VAL A 47 2.73 -7.30 -2.34
C VAL A 47 3.21 -5.87 -2.18
N PHE A 48 2.37 -5.04 -1.59
CA PHE A 48 2.72 -3.69 -1.15
C PHE A 48 2.97 -3.74 0.36
N GLU A 49 4.19 -3.45 0.75
CA GLU A 49 4.56 -3.32 2.17
C GLU A 49 4.41 -1.88 2.62
N PHE A 50 3.90 -1.71 3.82
CA PHE A 50 3.79 -0.42 4.48
C PHE A 50 4.07 -0.55 5.97
N THR A 51 4.39 0.58 6.59
CA THR A 51 4.58 0.70 8.04
C THR A 51 3.55 1.70 8.59
N ASN A 52 2.97 1.39 9.73
CA ASN A 52 2.21 2.38 10.48
C ASN A 52 3.17 3.31 11.23
N ILE A 53 3.39 4.49 10.69
CA ILE A 53 4.26 5.51 11.29
C ILE A 53 3.50 6.46 12.21
N GLY A 54 2.19 6.26 12.38
CA GLY A 54 1.36 7.02 13.32
C GLY A 54 1.49 6.50 14.75
N LYS A 55 0.70 7.07 15.64
CA LYS A 55 0.70 6.73 17.07
C LYS A 55 -0.52 5.94 17.53
N ALA A 56 -1.43 5.64 16.63
CA ALA A 56 -2.64 4.85 16.88
C ALA A 56 -2.72 3.62 15.95
N PRO A 57 -3.48 2.57 16.32
CA PRO A 57 -3.67 1.41 15.47
C PRO A 57 -4.28 1.77 14.11
N LEU A 58 -3.69 1.27 13.04
CA LEU A 58 -4.15 1.45 11.67
C LEU A 58 -5.13 0.34 11.30
N ILE A 59 -6.35 0.72 10.99
CA ILE A 59 -7.41 -0.21 10.59
C ILE A 59 -7.76 0.05 9.13
N ILE A 60 -7.52 -0.93 8.28
CA ILE A 60 -7.94 -0.89 6.88
C ILE A 60 -9.33 -1.49 6.77
N SER A 61 -10.31 -0.65 6.52
CA SER A 61 -11.72 -1.05 6.44
C SER A 61 -12.05 -1.73 5.12
N ARG A 62 -11.50 -1.20 4.01
CA ARG A 62 -11.78 -1.68 2.67
C ARG A 62 -10.63 -1.38 1.72
N VAL A 63 -10.46 -2.26 0.73
CA VAL A 63 -9.57 -2.04 -0.40
C VAL A 63 -10.36 -2.29 -1.68
N LYS A 64 -10.30 -1.36 -2.63
CA LYS A 64 -11.06 -1.42 -3.88
C LYS A 64 -10.14 -1.20 -5.08
N ALA A 65 -10.19 -2.10 -6.04
CA ALA A 65 -9.53 -1.94 -7.32
C ALA A 65 -10.40 -1.19 -8.34
N SER A 66 -9.76 -0.55 -9.31
CA SER A 66 -10.43 0.18 -10.39
C SER A 66 -11.14 -0.71 -11.41
N CYS A 67 -10.83 -2.02 -11.44
CA CYS A 67 -11.51 -3.01 -12.29
C CYS A 67 -11.59 -4.38 -11.62
N GLY A 68 -12.48 -5.26 -12.11
CA GLY A 68 -12.59 -6.65 -11.67
C GLY A 68 -11.41 -7.56 -12.05
N CYS A 69 -10.48 -7.08 -12.88
CA CYS A 69 -9.26 -7.81 -13.27
C CYS A 69 -8.15 -7.74 -12.22
N THR A 70 -8.38 -7.01 -11.14
CA THR A 70 -7.44 -6.82 -10.04
C THR A 70 -8.15 -7.12 -8.73
N ILE A 71 -7.61 -8.05 -7.97
CA ILE A 71 -8.16 -8.49 -6.69
C ILE A 71 -7.21 -8.09 -5.58
N PRO A 72 -7.54 -7.05 -4.81
CA PRO A 72 -6.76 -6.68 -3.63
C PRO A 72 -7.21 -7.45 -2.40
N LYS A 73 -6.26 -7.79 -1.54
CA LYS A 73 -6.50 -8.42 -0.24
C LYS A 73 -5.92 -7.56 0.87
N LYS A 74 -6.78 -7.14 1.78
CA LYS A 74 -6.39 -6.34 2.93
C LYS A 74 -5.84 -7.20 4.08
N PRO A 75 -5.03 -6.62 4.99
CA PRO A 75 -4.66 -7.28 6.23
C PRO A 75 -5.90 -7.61 7.07
N GLY A 76 -5.87 -8.77 7.75
CA GLY A 76 -6.95 -9.22 8.62
C GLY A 76 -6.95 -8.61 10.03
N LYS A 77 -5.84 -7.97 10.42
CA LYS A 77 -5.64 -7.42 11.77
C LYS A 77 -5.32 -5.94 11.71
N PRO A 78 -5.64 -5.16 12.77
CA PRO A 78 -5.10 -3.81 12.91
C PRO A 78 -3.57 -3.83 12.93
N ILE A 79 -2.97 -2.84 12.31
CA ILE A 79 -1.52 -2.65 12.28
C ILE A 79 -1.16 -1.66 13.38
N MET A 80 -0.44 -2.14 14.38
CA MET A 80 -0.05 -1.33 15.54
C MET A 80 1.02 -0.29 15.15
N PRO A 81 1.18 0.81 15.92
CA PRO A 81 2.23 1.78 15.68
C PRO A 81 3.61 1.12 15.57
N GLY A 82 4.34 1.45 14.50
CA GLY A 82 5.65 0.87 14.20
C GLY A 82 5.62 -0.51 13.54
N GLU A 83 4.47 -1.17 13.45
CA GLU A 83 4.36 -2.46 12.77
C GLU A 83 4.27 -2.30 11.25
N LYS A 84 4.71 -3.34 10.56
CA LYS A 84 4.58 -3.49 9.11
C LYS A 84 3.31 -4.25 8.77
N GLY A 85 2.66 -3.82 7.69
CA GLY A 85 1.53 -4.51 7.09
C GLY A 85 1.75 -4.74 5.60
N GLN A 86 0.91 -5.57 5.01
CA GLN A 86 0.99 -5.92 3.60
C GLN A 86 -0.39 -5.89 2.97
N ILE A 87 -0.44 -5.39 1.75
CA ILE A 87 -1.60 -5.50 0.87
C ILE A 87 -1.18 -6.33 -0.33
N GLU A 88 -1.78 -7.52 -0.49
CA GLU A 88 -1.57 -8.37 -1.64
C GLU A 88 -2.52 -7.94 -2.77
N VAL A 89 -1.98 -7.82 -3.97
CA VAL A 89 -2.73 -7.46 -5.17
C VAL A 89 -2.48 -8.53 -6.23
N SER A 90 -3.54 -9.12 -6.76
CA SER A 90 -3.48 -10.10 -7.82
C SER A 90 -4.09 -9.52 -9.10
N TYR A 91 -3.32 -9.51 -10.19
CA TYR A 91 -3.77 -9.09 -11.51
C TYR A 91 -4.04 -10.31 -12.41
N ASP A 92 -5.10 -10.23 -13.18
CA ASP A 92 -5.45 -11.28 -14.15
C ASP A 92 -4.55 -11.23 -15.39
N THR A 93 -3.50 -12.04 -15.36
CA THR A 93 -2.50 -12.13 -16.44
C THR A 93 -2.97 -12.92 -17.68
N LYS A 94 -4.19 -13.39 -17.69
CA LYS A 94 -4.81 -14.00 -18.89
C LYS A 94 -5.22 -12.99 -19.94
N LYS A 95 -5.22 -11.71 -19.58
CA LYS A 95 -5.46 -10.59 -20.47
C LYS A 95 -4.14 -10.03 -20.97
N SER A 96 -3.92 -10.11 -22.28
CA SER A 96 -2.73 -9.53 -22.91
C SER A 96 -2.85 -8.02 -23.07
N GLY A 97 -1.72 -7.36 -23.15
CA GLY A 97 -1.59 -5.93 -23.38
C GLY A 97 -1.10 -5.17 -22.17
N GLY A 98 -0.96 -3.86 -22.34
CA GLY A 98 -0.56 -2.95 -21.26
C GLY A 98 -1.68 -2.77 -20.24
N PHE A 99 -1.30 -2.62 -18.98
CA PHE A 99 -2.24 -2.31 -17.91
C PHE A 99 -1.69 -1.28 -16.93
N SER A 100 -2.59 -0.49 -16.40
CA SER A 100 -2.34 0.43 -15.29
C SER A 100 -3.61 0.48 -14.45
N LYS A 101 -3.53 0.00 -13.22
CA LYS A 101 -4.69 -0.12 -12.34
C LYS A 101 -4.42 0.56 -11.01
N ALA A 102 -5.41 1.30 -10.51
CA ALA A 102 -5.37 1.92 -9.22
C ALA A 102 -6.11 1.07 -8.19
N ILE A 103 -5.56 1.01 -7.00
CA ILE A 103 -6.15 0.37 -5.83
C ILE A 103 -6.33 1.45 -4.76
N THR A 104 -7.56 1.64 -4.31
CA THR A 104 -7.88 2.61 -3.26
C THR A 104 -8.04 1.88 -1.93
N ILE A 105 -7.29 2.32 -0.95
CA ILE A 105 -7.28 1.82 0.42
C ILE A 105 -8.09 2.80 1.28
N PHE A 106 -9.09 2.29 1.98
CA PHE A 106 -9.89 3.04 2.96
C PHE A 106 -9.48 2.63 4.37
N SER A 107 -9.19 3.60 5.20
CA SER A 107 -8.68 3.37 6.56
C SER A 107 -9.04 4.51 7.51
N ASN A 108 -8.70 4.32 8.79
CA ASN A 108 -8.78 5.35 9.82
C ASN A 108 -7.54 6.25 9.89
N ALA A 109 -6.64 6.19 8.90
CA ALA A 109 -5.43 7.01 8.85
C ALA A 109 -5.73 8.50 8.66
N LYS A 110 -4.72 9.35 8.88
CA LYS A 110 -4.75 10.79 8.57
C LYS A 110 -5.22 11.06 7.14
N THR A 111 -4.78 10.21 6.21
CA THR A 111 -5.28 10.17 4.84
C THR A 111 -6.26 8.99 4.73
N PRO A 112 -7.58 9.21 4.86
CA PRO A 112 -8.57 8.12 4.90
C PRO A 112 -8.64 7.31 3.61
N ARG A 113 -8.23 7.91 2.50
CA ARG A 113 -8.13 7.26 1.18
C ARG A 113 -6.71 7.36 0.68
N LYS A 114 -6.04 6.22 0.57
CA LYS A 114 -4.71 6.11 -0.03
C LYS A 114 -4.80 5.34 -1.33
N MET A 115 -4.14 5.82 -2.36
CA MET A 115 -4.12 5.17 -3.67
C MET A 115 -2.74 4.58 -3.94
N ILE A 116 -2.71 3.33 -4.35
CA ILE A 116 -1.53 2.64 -4.86
C ILE A 116 -1.83 2.15 -6.30
N LYS A 117 -0.80 1.86 -7.06
CA LYS A 117 -0.93 1.50 -8.48
C LYS A 117 -0.12 0.27 -8.84
N ILE A 118 -0.65 -0.49 -9.78
CA ILE A 118 0.09 -1.51 -10.52
C ILE A 118 0.08 -1.15 -12.00
N LYS A 119 1.15 -1.44 -12.68
CA LYS A 119 1.29 -1.29 -14.12
C LYS A 119 2.19 -2.36 -14.70
N GLY A 120 2.09 -2.59 -15.98
CA GLY A 120 2.92 -3.55 -16.69
C GLY A 120 2.37 -3.87 -18.07
N TYR A 121 2.97 -4.86 -18.69
CA TYR A 121 2.58 -5.34 -20.01
C TYR A 121 2.57 -6.87 -20.03
N VAL A 122 1.45 -7.46 -20.44
CA VAL A 122 1.31 -8.91 -20.60
C VAL A 122 1.53 -9.26 -22.07
N GLU A 123 2.58 -10.00 -22.36
CA GLU A 123 2.92 -10.45 -23.71
C GLU A 123 2.02 -11.61 -24.12
N LYS A 124 1.53 -11.59 -25.37
CA LYS A 124 0.65 -12.64 -25.93
C LYS A 124 1.33 -13.99 -26.07
N THR A 125 2.63 -13.97 -26.28
CA THR A 125 3.44 -15.18 -26.44
C THR A 125 4.24 -15.41 -25.16
N ALA A 126 4.14 -16.63 -24.60
CA ALA A 126 5.16 -17.06 -23.67
C ALA A 126 6.51 -16.89 -24.35
N ALA A 127 7.47 -16.25 -23.63
CA ALA A 127 8.82 -16.10 -24.17
C ALA A 127 9.27 -17.46 -24.71
N PRO A 128 9.74 -17.53 -25.97
CA PRO A 128 10.16 -18.80 -26.52
C PRO A 128 11.26 -19.33 -25.61
N VAL A 129 11.00 -20.46 -25.00
CA VAL A 129 12.08 -21.24 -24.42
C VAL A 129 13.04 -21.47 -25.56
N LYS A 130 14.17 -20.80 -25.53
CA LYS A 130 15.23 -21.00 -26.50
C LYS A 130 15.68 -22.45 -26.30
N LYS A 131 15.04 -23.35 -27.01
CA LYS A 131 15.46 -24.72 -27.11
C LYS A 131 16.82 -24.64 -27.76
N LYS A 132 17.85 -24.76 -26.93
CA LYS A 132 19.21 -24.89 -27.42
C LYS A 132 19.19 -26.16 -28.25
N SER A 133 19.07 -25.97 -29.56
CA SER A 133 19.28 -27.05 -30.51
C SER A 133 20.70 -27.53 -30.32
N MET A 134 20.87 -28.62 -29.64
CA MET A 134 22.09 -29.39 -29.75
C MET A 134 22.05 -30.06 -31.11
N LEU A 135 22.50 -29.36 -32.13
CA LEU A 135 23.02 -30.00 -33.28
C LEU A 135 24.37 -30.58 -32.89
N SER A 136 24.38 -31.84 -32.53
CA SER A 136 25.57 -32.64 -32.66
C SER A 136 25.87 -32.72 -34.13
N ASP A 137 26.86 -32.00 -34.55
CA ASP A 137 27.54 -32.29 -35.78
C ASP A 137 28.38 -33.52 -35.51
N ASP A 138 27.95 -34.62 -36.11
CA ASP A 138 28.76 -35.79 -36.24
C ASP A 138 29.16 -35.96 -37.70
N SER A 139 30.42 -35.87 -37.90
CA SER A 139 31.02 -36.43 -39.14
C SER A 139 32.31 -37.10 -38.85
#